data_ebff95817e83982a2882473da4c4876c
#
_entry.id   ebff95817e83982a2882473da4c4876c
#
_cell.length_a   1.000
_cell.length_b   1.000
_cell.length_c   1.000
_cell.angle_alpha   90.00
_cell.angle_beta   90.00
_cell.angle_gamma   90.00
#
_symmetry.space_group_name_H-M   'P 1'
#
loop_
_entity.id
_entity.type
_entity.pdbx_description
1 polymer ?
#
loop_
_entity_poly.entity_id
_entity_poly.type
_entity_poly.pdbx_seq_one_letter_code
_entity_poly.pdbx_strand_id
1 'polypeptide(L)'
;MPGVRASERWPIRCEIHCQAGDQVFQAESFDISENGMSFLTDAQLPVNSEAILHYRPHADDPLIVVRVLVRSQVGKRVGVQFLDLKHEHREHLRRHKARVAAAGKT
;
A
#
# COMPACT_ATOMS: atom_id res chain seq x y z
N MET A 1 -7.38 -9.21 -23.41
CA MET A 1 -7.22 -8.50 -23.10
C MET A 1 -6.52 -8.45 -22.18
N PRO A 2 -6.16 -8.89 -22.16
CA PRO A 2 -5.46 -9.08 -21.24
C PRO A 2 -4.86 -8.00 -20.76
N GLY A 3 -3.95 -7.83 -20.51
CA GLY A 3 -3.44 -6.79 -19.99
C GLY A 3 -4.34 -5.92 -19.28
N VAL A 4 -5.45 -6.34 -19.07
CA VAL A 4 -6.38 -5.54 -18.40
C VAL A 4 -5.94 -5.35 -16.99
N ARG A 5 -5.90 -4.13 -16.55
CA ARG A 5 -5.53 -3.82 -15.25
C ARG A 5 -6.59 -4.23 -14.32
N ALA A 6 -6.25 -4.99 -13.33
CA ALA A 6 -7.24 -5.51 -12.41
C ALA A 6 -7.86 -4.42 -11.56
N SER A 7 -7.14 -3.38 -11.25
CA SER A 7 -7.68 -2.34 -10.42
C SER A 7 -7.02 -1.01 -10.72
N GLU A 8 -7.75 0.01 -10.43
CA GLU A 8 -7.31 1.38 -10.54
C GLU A 8 -6.32 1.69 -9.42
N ARG A 9 -5.35 2.52 -9.70
CA ARG A 9 -4.36 2.91 -8.69
C ARG A 9 -4.47 4.39 -8.40
N TRP A 10 -4.30 4.74 -7.13
CA TRP A 10 -4.44 6.11 -6.67
C TRP A 10 -3.16 6.54 -5.97
N PRO A 11 -2.73 7.79 -6.14
CA PRO A 11 -1.57 8.26 -5.39
C PRO A 11 -1.89 8.32 -3.90
N ILE A 12 -0.87 8.05 -3.10
CA ILE A 12 -1.00 8.13 -1.65
C ILE A 12 0.35 8.55 -1.10
N ARG A 13 0.35 9.46 -0.16
CA ARG A 13 1.57 9.95 0.46
C ARG A 13 1.50 9.84 1.95
N CYS A 14 2.21 8.89 2.48
CA CYS A 14 2.33 8.72 3.91
C CYS A 14 3.53 7.85 4.20
N GLU A 15 3.98 7.93 5.43
CA GLU A 15 5.06 7.08 5.90
C GLU A 15 4.50 5.71 6.25
N ILE A 16 5.26 4.68 5.93
CA ILE A 16 4.90 3.31 6.24
C ILE A 16 5.96 2.73 7.14
N HIS A 17 5.53 2.03 8.19
CA HIS A 17 6.42 1.23 9.01
C HIS A 17 6.20 -0.22 8.60
N CYS A 18 7.26 -0.88 8.18
CA CYS A 18 7.18 -2.22 7.63
C CYS A 18 7.93 -3.19 8.51
N GLN A 19 7.31 -4.33 8.76
CA GLN A 19 7.95 -5.42 9.48
C GLN A 19 8.00 -6.64 8.56
N ALA A 20 9.20 -7.09 8.24
CA ALA A 20 9.41 -8.23 7.35
C ALA A 20 10.43 -9.16 8.01
N GLY A 21 9.93 -10.29 8.54
CA GLY A 21 10.79 -11.18 9.32
C GLY A 21 11.31 -10.44 10.54
N ASP A 22 12.61 -10.40 10.69
CA ASP A 22 13.26 -9.71 11.81
C ASP A 22 13.57 -8.25 11.51
N GLN A 23 13.30 -7.79 10.30
CA GLN A 23 13.59 -6.42 9.91
C GLN A 23 12.42 -5.52 10.20
N VAL A 24 12.71 -4.34 10.73
CA VAL A 24 11.71 -3.26 10.87
C VAL A 24 12.33 -2.05 10.19
N PHE A 25 11.61 -1.48 9.25
CA PHE A 25 12.14 -0.34 8.51
C PHE A 25 11.01 0.59 8.08
N GLN A 26 11.38 1.77 7.66
CA GLN A 26 10.44 2.76 7.17
C GLN A 26 10.43 2.77 5.64
N ALA A 27 9.29 3.13 5.09
CA ALA A 27 9.12 3.27 3.66
C ALA A 27 8.20 4.44 3.40
N GLU A 28 8.15 4.86 2.15
CA GLU A 28 7.29 5.95 1.75
C GLU A 28 6.32 5.43 0.71
N SER A 29 5.03 5.65 0.92
CA SER A 29 4.02 5.16 -0.01
C SER A 29 4.15 5.85 -1.37
N PHE A 30 3.75 5.14 -2.42
CA PHE A 30 3.76 5.67 -3.77
C PHE A 30 2.36 5.65 -4.37
N ASP A 31 1.73 4.48 -4.43
CA ASP A 31 0.34 4.39 -4.88
C ASP A 31 -0.35 3.23 -4.19
N ILE A 32 -1.68 3.21 -4.28
CA ILE A 32 -2.49 2.20 -3.64
C ILE A 32 -3.66 1.84 -4.55
N SER A 33 -4.13 0.60 -4.44
CA SER A 33 -5.29 0.12 -5.16
C SER A 33 -6.12 -0.75 -4.22
N GLU A 34 -7.19 -1.31 -4.74
CA GLU A 34 -8.02 -2.21 -3.94
C GLU A 34 -7.28 -3.48 -3.55
N ASN A 35 -6.29 -3.88 -4.34
CA ASN A 35 -5.62 -5.16 -4.15
C ASN A 35 -4.22 -5.06 -3.56
N GLY A 36 -3.64 -3.88 -3.54
CA GLY A 36 -2.28 -3.74 -3.06
C GLY A 36 -1.80 -2.32 -3.10
N MET A 37 -0.50 -2.16 -2.88
CA MET A 37 0.11 -0.84 -2.95
C MET A 37 1.56 -0.97 -3.34
N SER A 38 2.18 0.16 -3.67
CA SER A 38 3.61 0.20 -3.86
C SER A 38 4.20 1.27 -2.97
N PHE A 39 5.46 1.08 -2.61
CA PHE A 39 6.17 2.01 -1.76
C PHE A 39 7.66 1.99 -2.10
N LEU A 40 8.36 2.99 -1.60
CA LEU A 40 9.78 3.15 -1.85
C LEU A 40 10.54 2.87 -0.56
N THR A 41 11.59 2.07 -0.66
CA THR A 41 12.42 1.74 0.49
C THR A 41 13.81 1.34 0.02
N ASP A 42 14.80 1.51 0.91
CA ASP A 42 16.14 1.03 0.66
C ASP A 42 16.32 -0.44 1.03
N ALA A 43 15.33 -1.01 1.74
CA ALA A 43 15.41 -2.41 2.16
C ALA A 43 15.19 -3.33 0.97
N GLN A 44 15.79 -4.51 1.04
CA GLN A 44 15.58 -5.54 0.02
C GLN A 44 14.60 -6.57 0.57
N LEU A 45 13.54 -6.81 -0.18
CA LEU A 45 12.45 -7.71 0.25
C LEU A 45 12.32 -8.84 -0.76
N PRO A 46 12.45 -10.09 -0.32
CA PRO A 46 12.30 -11.21 -1.26
C PRO A 46 10.90 -11.28 -1.83
N VAL A 47 10.80 -11.49 -3.13
CA VAL A 47 9.52 -11.71 -3.79
C VAL A 47 8.88 -12.96 -3.20
N ASN A 48 7.58 -12.91 -2.97
CA ASN A 48 6.77 -13.97 -2.37
C ASN A 48 6.95 -14.09 -0.86
N SER A 49 7.66 -13.17 -0.23
CA SER A 49 7.69 -13.13 1.23
C SER A 49 6.55 -12.26 1.75
N GLU A 50 6.21 -12.45 3.02
CA GLU A 50 5.14 -11.68 3.66
C GLU A 50 5.74 -10.59 4.52
N ALA A 51 4.96 -9.54 4.70
CA ALA A 51 5.33 -8.43 5.56
C ALA A 51 4.06 -7.86 6.18
N ILE A 52 4.25 -7.03 7.20
CA ILE A 52 3.15 -6.32 7.85
C ILE A 52 3.42 -4.83 7.69
N LEU A 53 2.43 -4.11 7.17
CA LEU A 53 2.54 -2.67 6.99
C LEU A 53 1.69 -1.96 8.01
N HIS A 54 2.24 -0.88 8.57
CA HIS A 54 1.53 0.01 9.48
C HIS A 54 1.57 1.39 8.85
N TYR A 55 0.42 1.99 8.56
CA TYR A 55 0.43 3.32 7.98
C TYR A 55 -0.87 4.05 8.30
N ARG A 56 -0.79 5.37 8.27
CA ARG A 56 -1.93 6.25 8.51
C ARG A 56 -2.00 7.23 7.34
N PRO A 57 -2.97 7.07 6.45
CA PRO A 57 -3.02 7.89 5.24
C PRO A 57 -3.21 9.37 5.50
N HIS A 58 -3.96 9.70 6.53
CA HIS A 58 -4.18 11.07 6.95
C HIS A 58 -4.14 11.14 8.45
N ALA A 59 -3.82 12.31 8.98
CA ALA A 59 -3.72 12.49 10.42
C ALA A 59 -5.03 12.10 11.12
N ASP A 60 -6.16 12.28 10.44
CA ASP A 60 -7.46 12.00 11.04
C ASP A 60 -7.91 10.56 10.88
N ASP A 61 -7.17 9.76 10.13
CA ASP A 61 -7.54 8.38 9.90
C ASP A 61 -6.96 7.48 10.98
N PRO A 62 -7.61 6.36 11.25
CA PRO A 62 -7.01 5.38 12.16
C PRO A 62 -5.78 4.75 11.53
N LEU A 63 -4.92 4.21 12.35
CA LEU A 63 -3.76 3.48 11.89
C LEU A 63 -4.23 2.21 11.19
N ILE A 64 -3.72 1.98 9.99
CA ILE A 64 -4.02 0.77 9.23
C ILE A 64 -2.89 -0.22 9.44
N VAL A 65 -3.24 -1.44 9.78
CA VAL A 65 -2.28 -2.54 9.94
C VAL A 65 -2.74 -3.65 9.00
N VAL A 66 -1.90 -4.01 8.05
CA VAL A 66 -2.29 -4.98 7.04
C VAL A 66 -1.14 -5.90 6.70
N ARG A 67 -1.45 -7.17 6.53
CA ARG A 67 -0.49 -8.17 6.09
C ARG A 67 -0.46 -8.16 4.56
N VAL A 68 0.74 -8.26 4.00
CA VAL A 68 0.93 -8.16 2.55
C VAL A 68 1.88 -9.24 2.06
N LEU A 69 1.79 -9.51 0.77
CA LEU A 69 2.70 -10.40 0.07
C LEU A 69 3.51 -9.57 -0.92
N VAL A 70 4.84 -9.68 -0.86
CA VAL A 70 5.71 -8.97 -1.79
C VAL A 70 5.61 -9.61 -3.16
N ARG A 71 5.23 -8.82 -4.16
CA ARG A 71 5.05 -9.31 -5.51
C ARG A 71 6.19 -8.90 -6.44
N SER A 72 6.82 -7.78 -6.17
CA SER A 72 7.90 -7.31 -7.03
C SER A 72 8.76 -6.31 -6.28
N GLN A 73 10.00 -6.20 -6.74
CA GLN A 73 10.87 -5.11 -6.31
C GLN A 73 11.75 -4.73 -7.49
N VAL A 74 11.67 -3.48 -7.89
CA VAL A 74 12.52 -2.94 -8.94
C VAL A 74 13.21 -1.72 -8.35
N GLY A 75 14.52 -1.86 -8.11
CA GLY A 75 15.24 -0.81 -7.40
C GLY A 75 14.66 -0.62 -6.01
N LYS A 76 14.28 0.60 -5.71
CA LYS A 76 13.70 0.94 -4.41
C LYS A 76 12.18 0.77 -4.37
N ARG A 77 11.55 0.48 -5.48
CA ARG A 77 10.09 0.38 -5.53
C ARG A 77 9.64 -1.05 -5.33
N VAL A 78 8.84 -1.24 -4.28
CA VAL A 78 8.29 -2.55 -3.91
C VAL A 78 6.80 -2.54 -4.17
N GLY A 79 6.31 -3.59 -4.84
CA GLY A 79 4.88 -3.79 -5.03
C GLY A 79 4.39 -4.92 -4.16
N VAL A 80 3.30 -4.70 -3.44
CA VAL A 80 2.76 -5.71 -2.53
C VAL A 80 1.27 -5.91 -2.79
N GLN A 81 0.82 -7.11 -2.47
CA GLN A 81 -0.59 -7.49 -2.56
C GLN A 81 -1.13 -7.59 -1.14
N PHE A 82 -2.30 -7.00 -0.90
CA PHE A 82 -2.94 -7.11 0.40
C PHE A 82 -3.43 -8.53 0.64
N LEU A 83 -3.19 -9.03 1.85
CA LEU A 83 -3.74 -10.28 2.33
C LEU A 83 -4.75 -9.92 3.42
N ASP A 84 -5.80 -10.69 3.57
CA ASP A 84 -6.73 -10.52 4.70
C ASP A 84 -7.26 -9.08 4.86
N LEU A 85 -7.81 -8.52 3.79
CA LEU A 85 -8.41 -7.20 3.87
C LEU A 85 -9.62 -7.21 4.78
N LYS A 86 -9.58 -6.42 5.84
CA LYS A 86 -10.67 -6.28 6.77
C LYS A 86 -11.61 -5.17 6.33
N HIS A 87 -12.79 -5.15 6.93
CA HIS A 87 -13.80 -4.16 6.57
C HIS A 87 -13.29 -2.72 6.73
N GLU A 88 -12.60 -2.43 7.82
CA GLU A 88 -12.07 -1.10 8.06
C GLU A 88 -11.10 -0.67 6.96
N HIS A 89 -10.31 -1.62 6.47
CA HIS A 89 -9.35 -1.33 5.43
C HIS A 89 -10.07 -1.01 4.12
N ARG A 90 -11.12 -1.77 3.81
CA ARG A 90 -11.90 -1.50 2.60
C ARG A 90 -12.59 -0.15 2.68
N GLU A 91 -13.11 0.20 3.85
CA GLU A 91 -13.73 1.50 4.06
C GLU A 91 -12.71 2.63 3.88
N HIS A 92 -11.52 2.42 4.39
CA HIS A 92 -10.47 3.40 4.22
C HIS A 92 -10.11 3.59 2.75
N LEU A 93 -9.99 2.49 2.01
CA LEU A 93 -9.68 2.57 0.58
C LEU A 93 -10.74 3.36 -0.16
N ARG A 94 -12.01 3.14 0.17
CA ARG A 94 -13.10 3.86 -0.46
C ARG A 94 -13.03 5.35 -0.17
N ARG A 95 -12.75 5.72 1.07
CA ARG A 95 -12.61 7.13 1.43
C ARG A 95 -11.43 7.77 0.73
N HIS A 96 -10.32 7.06 0.63
CA HIS A 96 -9.14 7.59 -0.04
C HIS A 96 -9.41 7.80 -1.53
N LYS A 97 -10.08 6.85 -2.16
CA LYS A 97 -10.46 6.99 -3.56
C LYS A 97 -11.31 8.24 -3.76
N ALA A 98 -12.26 8.47 -2.88
CA ALA A 98 -13.12 9.65 -2.98
C ALA A 98 -12.33 10.93 -2.82
N ARG A 99 -11.37 10.98 -1.91
CA ARG A 99 -10.52 12.15 -1.73
C ARG A 99 -9.71 12.45 -2.97
N VAL A 100 -9.13 11.43 -3.58
CA VAL A 100 -8.34 11.60 -4.78
C VAL A 100 -9.21 12.10 -5.93
N ALA A 101 -10.40 11.56 -6.09
CA ALA A 101 -11.32 12.00 -7.13
C ALA A 101 -11.74 13.46 -6.91
N ALA A 102 -12.00 13.84 -5.68
CA ALA A 102 -12.39 15.22 -5.38
C ALA A 102 -11.25 16.18 -5.65
N ALA A 103 -10.02 15.80 -5.29
CA ALA A 103 -8.87 16.68 -5.53
C ALA A 103 -8.62 16.87 -7.01
N GLY A 104 -8.91 15.87 -7.83
CA GLY A 104 -8.69 15.96 -9.26
C GLY A 104 -9.71 16.79 -10.01
N LYS A 105 -10.74 17.27 -9.33
CA LYS A 105 -11.83 17.99 -9.99
C LYS A 105 -11.69 19.51 -9.92
N THR A 106 -10.63 20.01 -9.43
CA THR A 106 -10.48 21.46 -9.32
C THR A 106 -10.26 22.14 -10.67
#